data_31788eeb03ef10a931b45398498806d2
#
_entry.id   31788eeb03ef10a931b45398498806d2
#
_cell.length_a   1.000
_cell.length_b   1.000
_cell.length_c   1.000
_cell.angle_alpha   90.00
_cell.angle_beta   90.00
_cell.angle_gamma   90.00
#
_symmetry.space_group_name_H-M   'P 1'
#
loop_
_entity.id
_entity.type
_entity.pdbx_description
1 polymer ?
#
loop_
_entity_poly.entity_id
_entity_poly.type
_entity_poly.pdbx_seq_one_letter_code
_entity_poly.pdbx_strand_id
1 'polypeptide(L)'
;METRDETSAGGLVVSGMAEAVNPENNKVDMSQIYVALIGRLDRRRRLLWSMPKGHVEDGEHQWRTAEREVWEETGITGEAFDTLGTIDYWFVSDGVRIHKTVHHNLLRYVDGILNDEDPEVTEVTWVPMSELIERLAYADERKLARVAYDKMPNLARAEAEAGRATPR
;
A
#
# COMPACT_ATOMS: atom_id res chain seq x y z
N MET A 1 -6.95 -6.73 33.15
CA MET A 1 -7.52 -6.30 31.85
C MET A 1 -7.25 -7.37 30.80
N GLU A 2 -8.27 -7.76 30.09
CA GLU A 2 -8.13 -8.69 28.97
C GLU A 2 -7.24 -8.13 27.88
N THR A 3 -6.44 -8.98 27.24
CA THR A 3 -5.56 -8.63 26.12
C THR A 3 -5.96 -9.45 24.91
N ARG A 4 -5.99 -8.80 23.73
CA ARG A 4 -6.33 -9.45 22.48
C ARG A 4 -5.34 -9.04 21.41
N ASP A 5 -5.02 -9.97 20.51
CA ASP A 5 -4.23 -9.69 19.32
C ASP A 5 -5.15 -9.54 18.09
N GLU A 6 -4.87 -8.54 17.27
CA GLU A 6 -5.53 -8.37 15.99
C GLU A 6 -4.47 -8.21 14.90
N THR A 7 -4.74 -8.79 13.74
CA THR A 7 -3.80 -8.73 12.61
C THR A 7 -4.51 -8.21 11.37
N SER A 8 -3.87 -7.26 10.72
CA SER A 8 -4.30 -6.72 9.42
C SER A 8 -3.17 -6.84 8.41
N ALA A 9 -3.50 -6.73 7.14
CA ALA A 9 -2.54 -6.67 6.06
C ALA A 9 -3.05 -5.74 4.96
N GLY A 10 -2.12 -5.18 4.25
CA GLY A 10 -2.39 -4.31 3.13
C GLY A 10 -1.12 -4.00 2.38
N GLY A 11 -1.11 -2.92 1.65
CA GLY A 11 0.10 -2.51 0.96
C GLY A 11 -0.13 -1.51 -0.14
N LEU A 12 0.94 -1.30 -0.89
CA LEU A 12 0.99 -0.40 -2.02
C LEU A 12 0.93 -1.21 -3.30
N VAL A 13 -0.11 -1.01 -4.09
CA VAL A 13 -0.15 -1.53 -5.46
C VAL A 13 0.58 -0.54 -6.36
N VAL A 14 1.56 -1.04 -7.12
CA VAL A 14 2.54 -0.23 -7.85
C VAL A 14 2.31 -0.36 -9.35
N SER A 15 2.17 0.78 -10.02
CA SER A 15 2.01 0.88 -11.46
C SER A 15 3.20 1.61 -12.08
N GLY A 16 3.64 1.17 -13.26
CA GLY A 16 4.62 1.90 -14.05
C GLY A 16 6.08 1.58 -13.76
N MET A 17 6.37 0.53 -13.02
CA MET A 17 7.76 0.18 -12.66
C MET A 17 8.65 -0.02 -13.88
N ALA A 18 8.27 -0.92 -14.79
CA ALA A 18 9.06 -1.22 -15.98
C ALA A 18 9.20 0.01 -16.89
N GLU A 19 8.11 0.76 -17.03
CA GLU A 19 8.05 1.93 -17.91
C GLU A 19 8.90 3.11 -17.41
N ALA A 20 9.18 3.16 -16.10
CA ALA A 20 9.98 4.22 -15.49
C ALA A 20 11.48 4.05 -15.70
N VAL A 21 11.92 2.89 -16.18
CA VAL A 21 13.34 2.61 -16.41
C VAL A 21 13.75 3.10 -17.79
N ASN A 22 14.76 3.99 -17.83
CA ASN A 22 15.32 4.45 -19.08
C ASN A 22 16.20 3.33 -19.68
N PRO A 23 15.88 2.81 -20.88
CA PRO A 23 16.63 1.69 -21.45
C PRO A 23 18.07 2.05 -21.84
N GLU A 24 18.37 3.34 -22.03
CA GLU A 24 19.71 3.78 -22.45
C GLU A 24 20.69 3.82 -21.28
N ASN A 25 20.25 4.29 -20.10
CA ASN A 25 21.15 4.51 -18.97
C ASN A 25 20.74 3.78 -17.70
N ASN A 26 19.64 3.01 -17.76
CA ASN A 26 19.11 2.23 -16.63
C ASN A 26 18.71 3.07 -15.42
N LYS A 27 18.50 4.37 -15.60
CA LYS A 27 17.99 5.26 -14.55
C LYS A 27 16.48 5.09 -14.40
N VAL A 28 16.01 5.23 -13.18
CA VAL A 28 14.59 5.07 -12.83
C VAL A 28 14.01 6.41 -12.45
N ASP A 29 12.94 6.80 -13.14
CA ASP A 29 12.21 8.04 -12.83
C ASP A 29 11.09 7.75 -11.83
N MET A 30 11.33 8.09 -10.57
CA MET A 30 10.38 7.85 -9.49
C MET A 30 9.08 8.65 -9.63
N SER A 31 9.06 9.69 -10.44
CA SER A 31 7.83 10.44 -10.74
C SER A 31 6.90 9.71 -11.71
N GLN A 32 7.39 8.66 -12.37
CA GLN A 32 6.62 7.84 -13.32
C GLN A 32 6.16 6.51 -12.74
N ILE A 33 6.46 6.25 -11.47
CA ILE A 33 5.97 5.09 -10.73
C ILE A 33 4.88 5.57 -9.80
N TYR A 34 3.73 4.91 -9.81
CA TYR A 34 2.55 5.34 -9.06
C TYR A 34 2.10 4.26 -8.09
N VAL A 35 1.62 4.67 -6.93
CA VAL A 35 1.00 3.78 -5.94
C VAL A 35 -0.39 4.30 -5.59
N ALA A 36 -1.30 3.39 -5.28
CA ALA A 36 -2.66 3.78 -4.92
C ALA A 36 -2.78 4.01 -3.41
N LEU A 37 -3.29 5.17 -3.05
CA LEU A 37 -3.58 5.53 -1.66
C LEU A 37 -5.06 5.77 -1.47
N ILE A 38 -5.51 5.58 -0.24
CA ILE A 38 -6.87 5.91 0.19
C ILE A 38 -6.85 7.14 1.10
N GLY A 39 -7.90 7.93 1.00
CA GLY A 39 -8.11 9.10 1.85
C GLY A 39 -9.34 8.91 2.72
N ARG A 40 -9.21 9.22 4.00
CA ARG A 40 -10.32 9.25 4.95
C ARG A 40 -10.37 10.60 5.65
N LEU A 41 -11.58 11.08 5.90
CA LEU A 41 -11.75 12.32 6.67
C LEU A 41 -11.56 12.03 8.17
N ASP A 42 -10.78 12.87 8.84
CA ASP A 42 -10.67 12.82 10.29
C ASP A 42 -11.86 13.57 10.94
N ARG A 43 -11.86 13.68 12.27
CA ARG A 43 -12.93 14.38 13.02
C ARG A 43 -13.02 15.88 12.68
N ARG A 44 -11.92 16.47 12.19
CA ARG A 44 -11.86 17.87 11.78
C ARG A 44 -12.13 18.04 10.28
N ARG A 45 -12.56 16.95 9.62
CA ARG A 45 -12.86 16.90 8.18
C ARG A 45 -11.63 17.17 7.30
N ARG A 46 -10.42 16.85 7.80
CA ARG A 46 -9.20 16.87 7.02
C ARG A 46 -9.05 15.53 6.34
N LEU A 47 -8.68 15.54 5.06
CA LEU A 47 -8.44 14.32 4.29
C LEU A 47 -7.06 13.78 4.63
N LEU A 48 -6.99 12.59 5.21
CA LEU A 48 -5.75 11.93 5.59
C LEU A 48 -5.48 10.75 4.67
N TRP A 49 -4.33 10.77 4.02
CA TRP A 49 -3.92 9.72 3.09
C TRP A 49 -3.19 8.60 3.81
N SER A 50 -3.51 7.37 3.43
CA SER A 50 -2.90 6.17 4.02
C SER A 50 -2.87 5.02 3.02
N MET A 51 -2.12 3.96 3.40
CA MET A 51 -2.04 2.72 2.64
C MET A 51 -3.28 1.87 2.90
N PRO A 52 -3.89 1.27 1.86
CA PRO A 52 -5.01 0.34 2.04
C PRO A 52 -4.63 -0.84 2.93
N LYS A 53 -5.53 -1.24 3.82
CA LYS A 53 -5.33 -2.39 4.72
C LYS A 53 -6.65 -2.84 5.34
N GLY A 54 -6.69 -4.06 5.81
CA GLY A 54 -7.82 -4.59 6.57
C GLY A 54 -7.50 -5.89 7.27
N HIS A 55 -8.48 -6.42 7.98
CA HIS A 55 -8.30 -7.60 8.83
C HIS A 55 -7.96 -8.86 8.05
N VAL A 56 -6.99 -9.63 8.56
CA VAL A 56 -6.67 -10.96 8.07
C VAL A 56 -7.79 -11.90 8.53
N GLU A 57 -8.41 -12.61 7.59
CA GLU A 57 -9.45 -13.57 7.88
C GLU A 57 -8.84 -14.93 8.28
N ASP A 58 -9.62 -15.76 8.97
CA ASP A 58 -9.18 -17.09 9.40
C ASP A 58 -8.72 -17.92 8.19
N GLY A 59 -7.51 -18.47 8.30
CA GLY A 59 -6.91 -19.28 7.23
C GLY A 59 -6.36 -18.50 6.04
N GLU A 60 -6.47 -17.18 6.05
CA GLU A 60 -5.99 -16.34 4.96
C GLU A 60 -4.51 -15.99 5.16
N HIS A 61 -3.68 -16.22 4.14
CA HIS A 61 -2.31 -15.73 4.14
C HIS A 61 -2.33 -14.21 4.00
N GLN A 62 -1.46 -13.51 4.73
CA GLN A 62 -1.49 -12.04 4.76
C GLN A 62 -1.29 -11.39 3.38
N TRP A 63 -0.60 -12.04 2.44
CA TRP A 63 -0.52 -11.54 1.06
C TRP A 63 -1.89 -11.55 0.36
N ARG A 64 -2.71 -12.59 0.62
CA ARG A 64 -4.08 -12.66 0.05
C ARG A 64 -4.99 -11.63 0.68
N THR A 65 -4.81 -11.36 1.98
CA THR A 65 -5.49 -10.24 2.66
C THR A 65 -5.14 -8.92 1.99
N ALA A 66 -3.85 -8.69 1.75
CA ALA A 66 -3.39 -7.46 1.11
C ALA A 66 -4.02 -7.28 -0.27
N GLU A 67 -4.02 -8.33 -1.07
CA GLU A 67 -4.64 -8.29 -2.41
C GLU A 67 -6.14 -7.99 -2.33
N ARG A 68 -6.85 -8.66 -1.42
CA ARG A 68 -8.28 -8.46 -1.22
C ARG A 68 -8.60 -7.04 -0.73
N GLU A 69 -7.89 -6.57 0.28
CA GLU A 69 -8.14 -5.25 0.88
C GLU A 69 -7.78 -4.10 -0.08
N VAL A 70 -6.71 -4.23 -0.84
CA VAL A 70 -6.38 -3.25 -1.88
C VAL A 70 -7.51 -3.18 -2.91
N TRP A 71 -8.03 -4.33 -3.33
CA TRP A 71 -9.17 -4.36 -4.26
C TRP A 71 -10.42 -3.74 -3.66
N GLU A 72 -10.77 -4.11 -2.43
CA GLU A 72 -11.97 -3.59 -1.77
C GLU A 72 -11.91 -2.07 -1.59
N GLU A 73 -10.77 -1.53 -1.19
CA GLU A 73 -10.63 -0.11 -0.87
C GLU A 73 -10.32 0.77 -2.08
N THR A 74 -9.72 0.23 -3.13
CA THR A 74 -9.26 1.04 -4.29
C THR A 74 -9.87 0.65 -5.63
N GLY A 75 -10.39 -0.56 -5.77
CA GLY A 75 -10.85 -1.11 -7.05
C GLY A 75 -9.73 -1.73 -7.89
N ILE A 76 -8.51 -1.75 -7.40
CA ILE A 76 -7.35 -2.25 -8.15
C ILE A 76 -7.05 -3.69 -7.76
N THR A 77 -6.88 -4.55 -8.77
CA THR A 77 -6.37 -5.91 -8.59
C THR A 77 -4.85 -5.86 -8.65
N GLY A 78 -4.22 -6.29 -7.57
CA GLY A 78 -2.78 -6.38 -7.46
C GLY A 78 -2.32 -7.79 -7.12
N GLU A 79 -1.07 -8.09 -7.43
CA GLU A 79 -0.41 -9.35 -7.07
C GLU A 79 0.74 -9.03 -6.11
N ALA A 80 0.64 -9.54 -4.88
CA ALA A 80 1.68 -9.33 -3.87
C ALA A 80 2.97 -10.04 -4.30
N PHE A 81 4.10 -9.33 -4.21
CA PHE A 81 5.39 -9.88 -4.67
C PHE A 81 6.55 -9.55 -3.72
N ASP A 82 6.37 -8.65 -2.77
CA ASP A 82 7.41 -8.31 -1.81
C ASP A 82 6.77 -7.77 -0.53
N THR A 83 7.52 -7.81 0.57
CA THR A 83 7.07 -7.26 1.85
C THR A 83 7.79 -5.94 2.14
N LEU A 84 7.08 -5.00 2.76
CA LEU A 84 7.68 -3.76 3.25
C LEU A 84 8.09 -3.88 4.71
N GLY A 85 7.25 -4.48 5.53
CA GLY A 85 7.48 -4.62 6.96
C GLY A 85 6.16 -4.63 7.73
N THR A 86 6.28 -4.57 9.05
CA THR A 86 5.13 -4.55 9.94
C THR A 86 5.13 -3.29 10.79
N ILE A 87 3.92 -2.84 11.10
CA ILE A 87 3.68 -1.80 12.10
C ILE A 87 2.89 -2.45 13.21
N ASP A 88 3.29 -2.27 14.47
CA ASP A 88 2.50 -2.76 15.58
C ASP A 88 2.31 -1.66 16.63
N TYR A 89 1.16 -1.70 17.28
CA TYR A 89 0.81 -0.74 18.30
C TYR A 89 -0.25 -1.31 19.25
N TRP A 90 -0.37 -0.68 20.40
CA TRP A 90 -1.35 -1.05 21.42
C TRP A 90 -2.41 0.04 21.54
N PHE A 91 -3.64 -0.39 21.75
CA PHE A 91 -4.73 0.52 22.09
C PHE A 91 -5.75 -0.19 22.97
N VAL A 92 -6.65 0.59 23.59
CA VAL A 92 -7.71 0.05 24.43
C VAL A 92 -9.06 0.34 23.76
N SER A 93 -9.89 -0.71 23.67
CA SER A 93 -11.24 -0.61 23.14
C SER A 93 -12.17 -1.47 24.01
N ASP A 94 -13.25 -0.89 24.51
CA ASP A 94 -14.24 -1.57 25.36
C ASP A 94 -13.61 -2.31 26.54
N GLY A 95 -12.62 -1.69 27.19
CA GLY A 95 -11.93 -2.28 28.36
C GLY A 95 -10.95 -3.40 28.02
N VAL A 96 -10.69 -3.65 26.73
CA VAL A 96 -9.74 -4.67 26.27
C VAL A 96 -8.51 -3.99 25.71
N ARG A 97 -7.31 -4.46 26.12
CA ARG A 97 -6.05 -4.03 25.50
C ARG A 97 -5.85 -4.81 24.21
N ILE A 98 -5.67 -4.11 23.12
CA ILE A 98 -5.50 -4.73 21.80
C ILE A 98 -4.10 -4.47 21.31
N HIS A 99 -3.38 -5.55 20.96
CA HIS A 99 -2.11 -5.48 20.24
C HIS A 99 -2.42 -5.67 18.75
N LYS A 100 -2.24 -4.61 17.98
CA LYS A 100 -2.51 -4.61 16.55
C LYS A 100 -1.20 -4.76 15.79
N THR A 101 -1.15 -5.74 14.89
CA THR A 101 -0.05 -5.92 13.95
C THR A 101 -0.59 -5.73 12.53
N VAL A 102 0.07 -4.88 11.76
CA VAL A 102 -0.30 -4.62 10.37
C VAL A 102 0.87 -4.97 9.46
N HIS A 103 0.66 -5.95 8.58
CA HIS A 103 1.63 -6.34 7.57
C HIS A 103 1.45 -5.44 6.34
N HIS A 104 2.53 -4.80 5.89
CA HIS A 104 2.51 -3.98 4.67
C HIS A 104 3.36 -4.63 3.59
N ASN A 105 2.84 -4.62 2.36
CA ASN A 105 3.41 -5.33 1.22
C ASN A 105 3.48 -4.43 0.00
N LEU A 106 4.22 -4.88 -1.02
CA LEU A 106 4.17 -4.32 -2.36
C LEU A 106 3.43 -5.28 -3.27
N LEU A 107 2.56 -4.74 -4.11
CA LEU A 107 1.77 -5.49 -5.08
C LEU A 107 2.01 -4.94 -6.48
N ARG A 108 2.05 -5.83 -7.48
CA ARG A 108 2.05 -5.42 -8.89
C ARG A 108 0.64 -5.09 -9.33
N TYR A 109 0.49 -4.02 -10.06
CA TYR A 109 -0.80 -3.68 -10.68
C TYR A 109 -1.09 -4.70 -11.80
N VAL A 110 -2.23 -5.38 -11.70
CA VAL A 110 -2.67 -6.37 -12.69
C VAL A 110 -3.81 -5.81 -13.51
N ASP A 111 -4.82 -5.23 -12.86
CA ASP A 111 -6.06 -4.80 -13.53
C ASP A 111 -6.85 -3.85 -12.63
N GLY A 112 -7.87 -3.25 -13.19
CA GLY A 112 -8.84 -2.44 -12.48
C GLY A 112 -8.68 -0.95 -12.66
N ILE A 113 -9.70 -0.23 -12.24
CA ILE A 113 -9.78 1.23 -12.28
C ILE A 113 -10.09 1.70 -10.86
N LEU A 114 -9.42 2.76 -10.43
CA LEU A 114 -9.68 3.33 -9.10
C LEU A 114 -11.15 3.67 -8.93
N ASN A 115 -11.72 3.23 -7.81
CA ASN A 115 -13.05 3.66 -7.39
C ASN A 115 -13.08 3.83 -5.87
N ASP A 116 -13.96 4.70 -5.40
CA ASP A 116 -14.15 5.05 -3.98
C ASP A 116 -15.46 4.51 -3.42
N GLU A 117 -15.94 3.38 -3.95
CA GLU A 117 -17.23 2.81 -3.58
C GLU A 117 -17.24 2.20 -2.17
N ASP A 118 -16.07 1.88 -1.61
CA ASP A 118 -15.98 1.40 -0.23
C ASP A 118 -16.48 2.49 0.73
N PRO A 119 -17.47 2.21 1.59
CA PRO A 119 -18.01 3.23 2.50
C PRO A 119 -17.02 3.75 3.54
N GLU A 120 -15.93 3.05 3.78
CA GLU A 120 -14.89 3.46 4.70
C GLU A 120 -13.86 4.41 4.07
N VAL A 121 -13.96 4.64 2.76
CA VAL A 121 -13.00 5.44 2.00
C VAL A 121 -13.69 6.68 1.44
N THR A 122 -13.07 7.84 1.60
CA THR A 122 -13.59 9.10 1.04
C THR A 122 -13.07 9.34 -0.38
N GLU A 123 -11.78 9.09 -0.60
CA GLU A 123 -11.13 9.25 -1.91
C GLU A 123 -10.09 8.16 -2.14
N VAL A 124 -9.80 7.90 -3.41
CA VAL A 124 -8.68 7.07 -3.84
C VAL A 124 -7.89 7.82 -4.91
N THR A 125 -6.58 7.65 -4.94
CA THR A 125 -5.75 8.32 -5.94
C THR A 125 -4.47 7.55 -6.22
N TRP A 126 -3.95 7.71 -7.44
CA TRP A 126 -2.58 7.33 -7.77
C TRP A 126 -1.63 8.45 -7.35
N VAL A 127 -0.60 8.11 -6.59
CA VAL A 127 0.39 9.07 -6.11
C VAL A 127 1.76 8.68 -6.66
N PRO A 128 2.52 9.61 -7.28
CA PRO A 128 3.88 9.30 -7.71
C PRO A 128 4.76 8.89 -6.52
N MET A 129 5.63 7.91 -6.72
CA MET A 129 6.58 7.49 -5.69
C MET A 129 7.41 8.68 -5.16
N SER A 130 7.72 9.63 -6.03
CA SER A 130 8.47 10.84 -5.65
C SER A 130 7.74 11.72 -4.63
N GLU A 131 6.41 11.55 -4.48
CA GLU A 131 5.58 12.34 -3.55
C GLU A 131 5.02 11.50 -2.40
N LEU A 132 5.25 10.19 -2.39
CA LEU A 132 4.60 9.27 -1.48
C LEU A 132 4.86 9.59 -0.01
N ILE A 133 6.13 9.77 0.35
CA ILE A 133 6.52 9.96 1.76
C ILE A 133 5.83 11.17 2.37
N GLU A 134 5.83 12.29 1.65
CA GLU A 134 5.21 13.53 2.15
C GLU A 134 3.68 13.50 2.12
N ARG A 135 3.08 12.66 1.27
CA ARG A 135 1.63 12.56 1.15
C ARG A 135 1.00 11.80 2.32
N LEU A 136 1.69 10.81 2.86
CA LEU A 136 1.17 9.94 3.93
C LEU A 136 1.01 10.70 5.25
N ALA A 137 -0.13 10.50 5.90
CA ALA A 137 -0.48 11.20 7.15
C ALA A 137 0.24 10.63 8.39
N TYR A 138 0.59 9.34 8.38
CA TYR A 138 1.05 8.65 9.58
C TYR A 138 2.55 8.35 9.54
N ALA A 139 3.23 8.65 10.67
CA ALA A 139 4.69 8.51 10.76
C ALA A 139 5.19 7.09 10.49
N ASP A 140 4.48 6.08 10.98
CA ASP A 140 4.88 4.68 10.80
C ASP A 140 4.76 4.27 9.32
N GLU A 141 3.73 4.74 8.63
CA GLU A 141 3.58 4.49 7.21
C GLU A 141 4.65 5.23 6.40
N ARG A 142 5.01 6.45 6.81
CA ARG A 142 6.11 7.18 6.15
C ARG A 142 7.45 6.45 6.25
N LYS A 143 7.71 5.76 7.37
CA LYS A 143 8.92 4.93 7.51
C LYS A 143 8.92 3.78 6.51
N LEU A 144 7.79 3.11 6.34
CA LEU A 144 7.65 2.03 5.35
C LEU A 144 7.72 2.56 3.92
N ALA A 145 7.19 3.75 3.68
CA ALA A 145 7.30 4.40 2.38
C ALA A 145 8.76 4.70 1.99
N ARG A 146 9.63 5.03 2.98
CA ARG A 146 11.05 5.18 2.73
C ARG A 146 11.71 3.86 2.35
N VAL A 147 11.31 2.77 2.98
CA VAL A 147 11.78 1.42 2.59
C VAL A 147 11.37 1.14 1.15
N ALA A 148 10.12 1.40 0.78
CA ALA A 148 9.62 1.22 -0.58
C ALA A 148 10.40 2.08 -1.58
N TYR A 149 10.62 3.34 -1.25
CA TYR A 149 11.35 4.29 -2.09
C TYR A 149 12.79 3.80 -2.36
N ASP A 150 13.47 3.34 -1.31
CA ASP A 150 14.86 2.87 -1.43
C ASP A 150 14.98 1.57 -2.24
N LYS A 151 13.99 0.68 -2.15
CA LYS A 151 13.95 -0.57 -2.91
C LYS A 151 13.52 -0.37 -4.37
N MET A 152 12.74 0.66 -4.63
CA MET A 152 12.01 0.80 -5.88
C MET A 152 12.88 0.81 -7.15
N PRO A 153 14.04 1.49 -7.20
CA PRO A 153 14.84 1.46 -8.42
C PRO A 153 15.26 0.04 -8.84
N ASN A 154 15.69 -0.79 -7.91
CA ASN A 154 16.08 -2.17 -8.21
C ASN A 154 14.88 -3.03 -8.58
N LEU A 155 13.75 -2.84 -7.93
CA LEU A 155 12.51 -3.55 -8.26
C LEU A 155 12.02 -3.17 -9.66
N ALA A 156 12.07 -1.89 -10.01
CA ALA A 156 11.68 -1.41 -11.33
C ALA A 156 12.56 -2.00 -12.44
N ARG A 157 13.87 -2.04 -12.21
CA ARG A 157 14.81 -2.64 -13.17
C ARG A 157 14.55 -4.13 -13.36
N ALA A 158 14.24 -4.85 -12.28
CA ALA A 158 13.89 -6.27 -12.36
C ALA A 158 12.60 -6.48 -13.15
N GLU A 159 11.61 -5.62 -12.97
CA GLU A 159 10.36 -5.68 -13.73
C GLU A 159 10.59 -5.39 -15.22
N ALA A 160 11.45 -4.42 -15.53
CA ALA A 160 11.80 -4.10 -16.91
C ALA A 160 12.53 -5.28 -17.60
N GLU A 161 13.49 -5.91 -16.91
CA GLU A 161 14.20 -7.08 -17.42
C GLU A 161 13.27 -8.25 -17.67
N ALA A 162 12.27 -8.44 -16.82
CA ALA A 162 11.28 -9.50 -16.95
C ALA A 162 10.17 -9.18 -17.98
N GLY A 163 10.16 -7.99 -18.54
CA GLY A 163 9.14 -7.55 -19.49
C GLY A 163 7.77 -7.37 -18.90
N ARG A 164 7.67 -7.04 -17.61
CA ARG A 164 6.39 -6.85 -16.91
C ARG A 164 5.91 -5.41 -17.02
N ALA A 165 5.45 -5.02 -18.20
CA ALA A 165 4.77 -3.73 -18.37
C ALA A 165 3.46 -3.71 -17.60
N THR A 166 3.13 -2.57 -16.98
CA THR A 166 1.89 -2.42 -16.22
C THR A 166 0.78 -1.80 -17.07
N PRO A 167 -0.48 -2.20 -16.85
CA PRO A 167 -1.62 -1.55 -17.52
C PRO A 167 -1.71 -0.07 -17.12
N ARG A 168 -2.24 0.73 -18.01
CA ARG A 168 -2.45 2.17 -17.79
C ARG A 168 -3.89 2.57 -18.06
#